data_e3364c328944fe6f5ed04b565c76bae8
#
_entry.id   e3364c328944fe6f5ed04b565c76bae8
#
_cell.length_a   1.000
_cell.length_b   1.000
_cell.length_c   1.000
_cell.angle_alpha   90.00
_cell.angle_beta   90.00
_cell.angle_gamma   90.00
#
_symmetry.space_group_name_H-M   'P 1'
#
loop_
_entity.id
_entity.type
_entity.pdbx_description
1 polymer ?
#
loop_
_entity_poly.entity_id
_entity_poly.type
_entity_poly.pdbx_seq_one_letter_code
_entity_poly.pdbx_strand_id
1 'polypeptide(L)'
;MNYLYTVAGHTFKLLLPDDLSEVEWLVPYIPFEEKREVAFLFTLEIKKCTIASLQDVRRDMCRFNDEPPYLWLDNEGFMFASSMDEDSLGCLICTEKYYTIGTLYLPETSNAKFYFDNALKLLYILNTTTLNTLMLHASVVIQAGNGYAFLGKSGTG
;
A
#
# COMPACT_ATOMS: atom_id res chain seq x y z
N MET A 1 -9.40 6.47 -12.88
CA MET A 1 -10.04 7.43 -11.94
C MET A 1 -9.07 7.87 -10.87
N ASN A 2 -9.31 9.08 -10.28
CA ASN A 2 -8.42 9.68 -9.28
C ASN A 2 -9.18 9.88 -7.98
N TYR A 3 -8.62 9.43 -6.86
CA TYR A 3 -9.16 9.64 -5.52
C TYR A 3 -8.10 10.28 -4.63
N LEU A 4 -8.51 11.18 -3.75
CA LEU A 4 -7.69 11.74 -2.69
C LEU A 4 -8.23 11.28 -1.34
N TYR A 5 -7.36 10.89 -0.46
CA TYR A 5 -7.70 10.48 0.90
C TYR A 5 -6.79 11.19 1.91
N THR A 6 -7.37 11.61 3.02
CA THR A 6 -6.62 12.24 4.12
C THR A 6 -6.75 11.41 5.38
N VAL A 7 -5.62 10.90 5.88
CA VAL A 7 -5.54 10.10 7.11
C VAL A 7 -4.53 10.78 8.04
N ALA A 8 -4.92 11.04 9.28
CA ALA A 8 -4.07 11.68 10.30
C ALA A 8 -3.38 12.97 9.80
N GLY A 9 -4.06 13.76 8.97
CA GLY A 9 -3.53 15.01 8.41
C GLY A 9 -2.63 14.85 7.19
N HIS A 10 -2.41 13.62 6.72
CA HIS A 10 -1.60 13.32 5.53
C HIS A 10 -2.49 12.92 4.37
N THR A 11 -2.37 13.63 3.26
CA THR A 11 -3.14 13.35 2.04
C THR A 11 -2.31 12.52 1.08
N PHE A 12 -2.95 11.54 0.44
CA PHE A 12 -2.37 10.74 -0.65
C PHE A 12 -3.37 10.56 -1.78
N LYS A 13 -2.85 10.22 -2.94
CA LYS A 13 -3.60 10.04 -4.17
C LYS A 13 -3.61 8.58 -4.60
N LEU A 14 -4.79 8.09 -4.99
CA LEU A 14 -4.94 6.80 -5.66
C LEU A 14 -5.27 7.02 -7.13
N LEU A 15 -4.58 6.30 -8.01
CA LEU A 15 -4.87 6.20 -9.42
C LEU A 15 -5.35 4.78 -9.72
N LEU A 16 -6.62 4.64 -10.07
CA LEU A 16 -7.22 3.36 -10.40
C LEU A 16 -7.47 3.27 -11.90
N PRO A 17 -7.30 2.09 -12.52
CA PRO A 17 -7.87 1.80 -13.84
C PRO A 17 -9.38 1.99 -13.81
N ASP A 18 -9.97 2.37 -14.94
CA ASP A 18 -11.40 2.71 -15.01
C ASP A 18 -12.31 1.52 -14.67
N ASP A 19 -11.88 0.31 -14.97
CA ASP A 19 -12.57 -0.94 -14.66
C ASP A 19 -12.45 -1.40 -13.20
N LEU A 20 -11.70 -0.67 -12.35
CA LEU A 20 -11.59 -0.88 -10.90
C LEU A 20 -12.29 0.21 -10.07
N SER A 21 -13.02 1.12 -10.68
CA SER A 21 -13.61 2.29 -10.01
C SER A 21 -14.71 1.98 -8.98
N GLU A 22 -15.36 0.81 -9.08
CA GLU A 22 -16.48 0.41 -8.21
C GLU A 22 -16.12 -0.76 -7.29
N VAL A 23 -14.84 -0.90 -6.92
CA VAL A 23 -14.43 -2.04 -6.10
C VAL A 23 -14.84 -1.87 -4.64
N GLU A 24 -15.50 -2.87 -4.09
CA GLU A 24 -15.98 -2.90 -2.70
C GLU A 24 -14.86 -2.70 -1.67
N TRP A 25 -13.61 -3.03 -2.01
CA TRP A 25 -12.47 -2.86 -1.11
C TRP A 25 -12.08 -1.40 -0.87
N LEU A 26 -12.60 -0.43 -1.64
CA LEU A 26 -12.46 1.00 -1.35
C LEU A 26 -13.47 1.53 -0.33
N VAL A 27 -14.55 0.81 -0.06
CA VAL A 27 -15.61 1.23 0.88
C VAL A 27 -15.05 1.64 2.26
N PRO A 28 -14.09 0.94 2.88
CA PRO A 28 -13.51 1.35 4.16
C PRO A 28 -12.77 2.69 4.12
N TYR A 29 -12.39 3.16 2.94
CA TYR A 29 -11.65 4.41 2.76
C TYR A 29 -12.55 5.62 2.53
N ILE A 30 -13.85 5.43 2.22
CA ILE A 30 -14.82 6.52 1.99
C ILE A 30 -14.81 7.59 3.10
N PRO A 31 -14.72 7.27 4.40
CA PRO A 31 -14.69 8.29 5.46
C PRO A 31 -13.47 9.21 5.42
N PHE A 32 -12.42 8.83 4.69
CA PHE A 32 -11.16 9.57 4.56
C PHE A 32 -11.05 10.31 3.23
N GLU A 33 -12.08 10.24 2.38
CA GLU A 33 -12.08 10.87 1.06
C GLU A 33 -11.98 12.40 1.18
N GLU A 34 -10.98 12.99 0.53
CA GLU A 34 -10.82 14.43 0.41
C GLU A 34 -11.38 14.91 -0.94
N LYS A 35 -12.39 15.77 -0.88
CA LYS A 35 -13.09 16.27 -2.08
C LYS A 35 -12.49 17.57 -2.64
N ARG A 36 -11.62 18.19 -1.87
CA ARG A 36 -10.94 19.42 -2.28
C ARG A 36 -9.64 19.06 -2.98
N GLU A 37 -9.24 19.89 -3.90
CA GLU A 37 -7.90 19.80 -4.49
C GLU A 37 -6.87 20.32 -3.47
N VAL A 38 -6.07 19.41 -2.92
CA VAL A 38 -5.05 19.72 -1.93
C VAL A 38 -3.73 19.04 -2.32
N ALA A 39 -2.62 19.55 -1.77
CA ALA A 39 -1.33 18.89 -1.92
C ALA A 39 -1.36 17.50 -1.27
N PHE A 40 -0.65 16.56 -1.85
CA PHE A 40 -0.56 15.18 -1.35
C PHE A 40 0.89 14.73 -1.26
N LEU A 41 1.16 13.77 -0.38
CA LEU A 41 2.50 13.26 -0.10
C LEU A 41 2.98 12.27 -1.15
N PHE A 42 2.09 11.36 -1.57
CA PHE A 42 2.43 10.33 -2.53
C PHE A 42 1.24 9.94 -3.40
N THR A 43 1.54 9.27 -4.48
CA THR A 43 0.56 8.63 -5.37
C THR A 43 0.77 7.12 -5.35
N LEU A 44 -0.30 6.35 -5.18
CA LEU A 44 -0.34 4.92 -5.48
C LEU A 44 -1.12 4.71 -6.77
N GLU A 45 -0.43 4.29 -7.82
CA GLU A 45 -1.04 3.88 -9.08
C GLU A 45 -1.25 2.37 -9.09
N ILE A 46 -2.44 1.91 -9.48
CA ILE A 46 -2.74 0.49 -9.61
C ILE A 46 -2.79 0.11 -11.08
N LYS A 47 -2.02 -0.91 -11.44
CA LYS A 47 -1.96 -1.47 -12.79
C LYS A 47 -2.34 -2.94 -12.74
N LYS A 48 -3.35 -3.32 -13.53
CA LYS A 48 -3.63 -4.73 -13.78
C LYS A 48 -2.50 -5.38 -14.57
N CYS A 49 -2.17 -6.59 -14.22
CA CYS A 49 -1.11 -7.35 -14.88
C CYS A 49 -1.43 -8.86 -14.90
N THR A 50 -0.61 -9.62 -15.59
CA THR A 50 -0.61 -11.09 -15.49
C THR A 50 0.51 -11.56 -14.56
N ILE A 51 0.36 -12.73 -13.94
CA ILE A 51 1.41 -13.31 -13.08
C ILE A 51 2.71 -13.52 -13.86
N ALA A 52 2.63 -13.91 -15.14
CA ALA A 52 3.82 -14.06 -15.99
C ALA A 52 4.58 -12.75 -16.15
N SER A 53 3.89 -11.60 -16.33
CA SER A 53 4.55 -10.30 -16.45
C SER A 53 5.23 -9.84 -15.16
N LEU A 54 4.76 -10.28 -13.99
CA LEU A 54 5.44 -10.03 -12.72
C LEU A 54 6.76 -10.77 -12.58
N GLN A 55 6.85 -11.97 -13.13
CA GLN A 55 8.08 -12.77 -13.10
C GLN A 55 9.18 -12.19 -13.99
N ASP A 56 8.82 -11.52 -15.09
CA ASP A 56 9.79 -10.90 -16.01
C ASP A 56 10.44 -9.65 -15.42
N VAL A 57 9.75 -8.89 -14.58
CA VAL A 57 10.30 -7.69 -13.90
C VAL A 57 11.41 -8.05 -12.90
N ARG A 58 11.52 -9.33 -12.50
CA ARG A 58 12.48 -9.83 -11.49
C ARG A 58 13.94 -9.92 -11.95
N ARG A 59 14.22 -9.96 -13.25
CA ARG A 59 15.48 -10.50 -13.74
C ARG A 59 16.72 -9.64 -13.51
N ASP A 60 16.54 -8.34 -13.32
CA ASP A 60 17.66 -7.37 -13.35
C ASP A 60 17.94 -6.67 -12.00
N MET A 61 17.27 -7.04 -10.92
CA MET A 61 17.41 -6.37 -9.63
C MET A 61 18.10 -7.24 -8.57
N CYS A 62 18.87 -6.58 -7.72
CA CYS A 62 19.52 -7.22 -6.58
C CYS A 62 18.49 -7.61 -5.52
N ARG A 63 18.33 -8.91 -5.25
CA ARG A 63 17.42 -9.42 -4.23
C ARG A 63 18.06 -9.27 -2.85
N PHE A 64 17.31 -8.71 -1.92
CA PHE A 64 17.78 -8.44 -0.57
C PHE A 64 17.56 -9.60 0.41
N ASN A 65 16.56 -10.46 0.16
CA ASN A 65 16.20 -11.60 1.01
C ASN A 65 15.78 -12.81 0.18
N ASP A 66 15.92 -14.01 0.73
CA ASP A 66 15.69 -15.28 0.03
C ASP A 66 14.27 -15.85 0.21
N GLU A 67 13.49 -15.30 1.13
CA GLU A 67 12.12 -15.73 1.43
C GLU A 67 11.11 -14.59 1.21
N PRO A 68 9.82 -14.90 0.91
CA PRO A 68 8.77 -13.89 0.82
C PRO A 68 8.54 -13.18 2.19
N PRO A 69 8.18 -11.91 2.21
CA PRO A 69 8.09 -11.03 1.06
C PRO A 69 9.46 -10.66 0.51
N TYR A 70 9.56 -10.57 -0.82
CA TYR A 70 10.82 -10.24 -1.48
C TYR A 70 11.02 -8.73 -1.58
N LEU A 71 12.23 -8.28 -1.26
CA LEU A 71 12.63 -6.87 -1.34
C LEU A 71 13.84 -6.71 -2.25
N TRP A 72 13.77 -5.77 -3.16
CA TRP A 72 14.87 -5.32 -4.01
C TRP A 72 15.05 -3.83 -3.85
N LEU A 73 16.29 -3.41 -3.76
CA LEU A 73 16.71 -2.02 -3.65
C LEU A 73 17.73 -1.71 -4.72
N ASP A 74 17.61 -0.54 -5.31
CA ASP A 74 18.64 0.06 -6.14
C ASP A 74 18.71 1.58 -5.91
N ASN A 75 19.48 2.30 -6.76
CA ASN A 75 19.62 3.75 -6.66
C ASN A 75 18.39 4.51 -7.19
N GLU A 76 17.48 3.85 -7.88
CA GLU A 76 16.31 4.44 -8.53
C GLU A 76 15.04 4.29 -7.69
N GLY A 77 15.03 3.36 -6.73
CA GLY A 77 13.88 3.12 -5.88
C GLY A 77 13.91 1.77 -5.19
N PHE A 78 12.71 1.26 -4.88
CA PHE A 78 12.60 -0.07 -4.34
C PHE A 78 11.46 -0.88 -4.96
N MET A 79 11.59 -2.19 -4.94
CA MET A 79 10.56 -3.14 -5.30
C MET A 79 10.24 -4.05 -4.13
N PHE A 80 8.96 -4.26 -3.89
CA PHE A 80 8.47 -5.18 -2.89
C PHE A 80 7.47 -6.14 -3.53
N ALA A 81 7.73 -7.43 -3.43
CA ALA A 81 6.80 -8.45 -3.91
C ALA A 81 6.25 -9.26 -2.76
N SER A 82 4.94 -9.35 -2.68
CA SER A 82 4.23 -10.16 -1.71
C SER A 82 3.59 -11.37 -2.39
N SER A 83 3.58 -12.49 -1.68
CA SER A 83 2.87 -13.71 -2.08
C SER A 83 2.13 -14.28 -0.88
N MET A 84 1.01 -14.94 -1.12
CA MET A 84 0.36 -15.79 -0.12
C MET A 84 0.76 -17.27 -0.27
N ASP A 85 1.37 -17.62 -1.41
CA ASP A 85 1.85 -18.96 -1.71
C ASP A 85 3.36 -18.91 -1.94
N GLU A 86 4.10 -19.92 -1.50
CA GLU A 86 5.57 -19.96 -1.61
C GLU A 86 6.08 -19.91 -3.05
N ASP A 87 5.30 -20.39 -4.01
CA ASP A 87 5.71 -20.58 -5.40
C ASP A 87 5.23 -19.47 -6.36
N SER A 88 4.35 -18.56 -5.94
CA SER A 88 3.77 -17.55 -6.83
C SER A 88 3.89 -16.13 -6.27
N LEU A 89 4.08 -15.16 -7.16
CA LEU A 89 3.96 -13.74 -6.79
C LEU A 89 2.50 -13.31 -6.81
N GLY A 90 2.04 -12.79 -5.68
CA GLY A 90 0.69 -12.24 -5.56
C GLY A 90 0.56 -10.82 -6.05
N CYS A 91 1.60 -10.00 -5.85
CA CYS A 91 1.66 -8.62 -6.35
C CYS A 91 3.09 -8.10 -6.35
N LEU A 92 3.29 -6.99 -7.03
CA LEU A 92 4.56 -6.26 -7.06
C LEU A 92 4.28 -4.78 -6.83
N ILE A 93 5.02 -4.17 -5.89
CA ILE A 93 5.01 -2.73 -5.64
C ILE A 93 6.37 -2.20 -6.08
N CYS A 94 6.37 -1.23 -6.99
CA CYS A 94 7.56 -0.52 -7.43
C CYS A 94 7.45 0.94 -6.98
N THR A 95 8.53 1.51 -6.46
CA THR A 95 8.59 2.93 -6.12
C THR A 95 9.74 3.59 -6.85
N GLU A 96 9.66 4.90 -7.02
CA GLU A 96 10.81 5.72 -7.35
C GLU A 96 11.62 6.06 -6.06
N LYS A 97 12.78 6.66 -6.23
CA LYS A 97 13.78 6.92 -5.18
C LYS A 97 13.24 7.62 -3.92
N TYR A 98 12.26 8.50 -4.08
CA TYR A 98 11.72 9.30 -2.97
C TYR A 98 10.39 8.78 -2.43
N TYR A 99 9.92 7.63 -2.93
CA TYR A 99 8.68 6.96 -2.54
C TYR A 99 7.41 7.78 -2.77
N THR A 100 7.49 8.89 -3.51
CA THR A 100 6.34 9.78 -3.79
C THR A 100 5.43 9.22 -4.87
N ILE A 101 5.93 8.27 -5.66
CA ILE A 101 5.15 7.52 -6.64
C ILE A 101 5.39 6.03 -6.41
N GLY A 102 4.32 5.31 -6.12
CA GLY A 102 4.32 3.85 -6.06
C GLY A 102 3.39 3.27 -7.12
N THR A 103 3.82 2.21 -7.79
CA THR A 103 2.99 1.45 -8.73
C THR A 103 2.75 0.06 -8.15
N LEU A 104 1.49 -0.29 -7.92
CA LEU A 104 1.07 -1.64 -7.56
C LEU A 104 0.66 -2.39 -8.81
N TYR A 105 1.43 -3.39 -9.18
CA TYR A 105 1.08 -4.36 -10.21
C TYR A 105 0.26 -5.48 -9.57
N LEU A 106 -1.01 -5.54 -9.92
CA LEU A 106 -2.00 -6.40 -9.29
C LEU A 106 -2.58 -7.38 -10.32
N PRO A 107 -2.29 -8.69 -10.20
CA PRO A 107 -2.95 -9.70 -11.00
C PRO A 107 -4.43 -9.80 -10.60
N GLU A 108 -5.25 -10.31 -11.49
CA GLU A 108 -6.63 -10.67 -11.16
C GLU A 108 -6.64 -11.83 -10.16
N THR A 109 -7.03 -11.55 -8.92
CA THR A 109 -6.98 -12.48 -7.79
C THR A 109 -8.02 -12.15 -6.74
N SER A 110 -8.47 -13.16 -6.01
CA SER A 110 -9.35 -13.00 -4.83
C SER A 110 -8.67 -12.23 -3.68
N ASN A 111 -7.34 -12.14 -3.67
CA ASN A 111 -6.55 -11.46 -2.65
C ASN A 111 -6.23 -9.98 -2.98
N ALA A 112 -6.84 -9.41 -4.01
CA ALA A 112 -6.57 -8.06 -4.49
C ALA A 112 -6.64 -7.01 -3.37
N LYS A 113 -7.67 -7.09 -2.50
CA LYS A 113 -7.82 -6.19 -1.36
C LYS A 113 -6.62 -6.29 -0.39
N PHE A 114 -6.18 -7.48 -0.06
CA PHE A 114 -5.05 -7.70 0.84
C PHE A 114 -3.76 -7.06 0.28
N TYR A 115 -3.48 -7.25 -1.01
CA TYR A 115 -2.32 -6.68 -1.65
C TYR A 115 -2.39 -5.15 -1.75
N PHE A 116 -3.57 -4.61 -2.06
CA PHE A 116 -3.81 -3.18 -2.08
C PHE A 116 -3.58 -2.55 -0.70
N ASP A 117 -4.20 -3.10 0.35
CA ASP A 117 -4.07 -2.59 1.72
C ASP A 117 -2.60 -2.58 2.18
N ASN A 118 -1.83 -3.62 1.84
CA ASN A 118 -0.42 -3.70 2.21
C ASN A 118 0.45 -2.71 1.40
N ALA A 119 0.18 -2.54 0.10
CA ALA A 119 0.88 -1.55 -0.72
C ALA A 119 0.65 -0.13 -0.20
N LEU A 120 -0.62 0.19 0.11
CA LEU A 120 -0.98 1.51 0.63
C LEU A 120 -0.34 1.77 2.00
N LYS A 121 -0.39 0.79 2.93
CA LYS A 121 0.26 0.89 4.24
C LYS A 121 1.76 1.12 4.10
N LEU A 122 2.42 0.37 3.22
CA LEU A 122 3.86 0.48 3.00
C LEU A 122 4.24 1.88 2.52
N LEU A 123 3.58 2.40 1.48
CA LEU A 123 3.83 3.75 0.98
C LEU A 123 3.50 4.82 2.03
N TYR A 124 2.41 4.63 2.77
CA TYR A 124 2.03 5.55 3.85
C TYR A 124 3.13 5.62 4.92
N ILE A 125 3.64 4.49 5.39
CA ILE A 125 4.73 4.43 6.36
C ILE A 125 5.99 5.11 5.82
N LEU A 126 6.42 4.78 4.60
CA LEU A 126 7.63 5.34 4.00
C LEU A 126 7.56 6.87 3.89
N ASN A 127 6.39 7.42 3.56
CA ASN A 127 6.22 8.86 3.37
C ASN A 127 5.93 9.63 4.67
N THR A 128 5.41 8.99 5.72
CA THR A 128 4.99 9.69 6.94
C THR A 128 5.94 9.55 8.12
N THR A 129 6.85 8.55 8.10
CA THR A 129 7.82 8.32 9.19
C THR A 129 8.69 9.54 9.46
N THR A 130 9.10 10.28 8.42
CA THR A 130 9.89 11.51 8.56
C THR A 130 9.07 12.72 8.99
N LEU A 131 7.74 12.59 9.03
CA LEU A 131 6.77 13.64 9.40
C LEU A 131 6.21 13.45 10.83
N ASN A 132 6.97 12.81 11.70
CA ASN A 132 6.58 12.51 13.10
C ASN A 132 5.27 11.72 13.22
N THR A 133 4.97 10.88 12.24
CA THR A 133 3.78 10.03 12.23
C THR A 133 4.20 8.57 12.31
N LEU A 134 3.60 7.85 13.25
CA LEU A 134 3.84 6.42 13.44
C LEU A 134 2.53 5.65 13.20
N MET A 135 2.57 4.66 12.33
CA MET A 135 1.48 3.71 12.17
C MET A 135 1.60 2.59 13.21
N LEU A 136 0.55 2.43 14.01
CA LEU A 136 0.49 1.39 15.03
C LEU A 136 -0.57 0.36 14.68
N HIS A 137 -0.26 -0.91 14.92
CA HIS A 137 -1.25 -1.98 14.94
C HIS A 137 -1.87 -2.04 16.34
N ALA A 138 -3.08 -1.48 16.49
CA ALA A 138 -3.75 -1.35 17.77
C ALA A 138 -5.27 -1.44 17.61
N SER A 139 -5.95 -1.90 18.66
CA SER A 139 -7.38 -1.66 18.82
C SER A 139 -7.58 -0.29 19.47
N VAL A 140 -8.54 0.50 18.98
CA VAL A 140 -8.81 1.84 19.50
C VAL A 140 -10.27 1.95 19.95
N VAL A 141 -10.48 2.40 21.16
CA VAL A 141 -11.81 2.75 21.70
C VAL A 141 -11.86 4.25 21.96
N ILE A 142 -12.96 4.88 21.58
CA ILE A 142 -13.20 6.29 21.86
C ILE A 142 -14.22 6.42 23.00
N GLN A 143 -13.83 7.11 24.08
CA GLN A 143 -14.71 7.43 25.19
C GLN A 143 -14.58 8.90 25.57
N ALA A 144 -15.69 9.61 25.61
CA ALA A 144 -15.76 11.05 25.96
C ALA A 144 -14.75 11.91 25.17
N GLY A 145 -14.59 11.64 23.86
CA GLY A 145 -13.68 12.38 22.99
C GLY A 145 -12.20 12.00 23.10
N ASN A 146 -11.83 11.06 23.97
CA ASN A 146 -10.47 10.55 24.11
C ASN A 146 -10.34 9.19 23.44
N GLY A 147 -9.27 9.00 22.67
CA GLY A 147 -8.89 7.72 22.06
C GLY A 147 -7.99 6.91 23.00
N TYR A 148 -8.35 5.65 23.23
CA TYR A 148 -7.55 4.69 24.01
C TYR A 148 -7.05 3.60 23.08
N ALA A 149 -5.73 3.55 22.87
CA ALA A 149 -5.09 2.53 22.02
C ALA A 149 -4.61 1.35 22.88
N PHE A 150 -5.03 0.15 22.50
CA PHE A 150 -4.62 -1.10 23.14
C PHE A 150 -3.60 -1.79 22.24
N LEU A 151 -2.38 -1.89 22.73
CA LEU A 151 -1.26 -2.57 22.06
C LEU A 151 -1.03 -3.94 22.69
N GLY A 152 -0.92 -4.97 21.88
CA GLY A 152 -0.68 -6.34 22.33
C GLY A 152 -0.13 -7.23 21.22
N LYS A 153 0.20 -8.48 21.55
CA LYS A 153 0.52 -9.48 20.53
C LYS A 153 -0.71 -9.70 19.65
N SER A 154 -0.49 -9.96 18.36
CA SER A 154 -1.56 -10.33 17.44
C SER A 154 -2.39 -11.48 18.01
N GLY A 155 -3.72 -11.33 18.06
CA GLY A 155 -4.64 -12.33 18.60
C GLY A 155 -4.91 -12.26 20.11
N THR A 156 -4.48 -11.20 20.81
CA THR A 156 -4.78 -10.98 22.25
C THR A 156 -5.99 -10.09 22.51
N GLY A 157 -6.77 -9.77 21.47
CA GLY A 157 -7.98 -8.94 21.58
C GLY A 157 -9.24 -9.74 21.43
#